data_ba47a6f361e7f68c6c193b0a94d637b8
#
_entry.id   ba47a6f361e7f68c6c193b0a94d637b8
#
_cell.length_a   1.000
_cell.length_b   1.000
_cell.length_c   1.000
_cell.angle_alpha   90.00
_cell.angle_beta   90.00
_cell.angle_gamma   90.00
#
_symmetry.space_group_name_H-M   'P 1'
#
loop_
_entity.id
_entity.type
_entity.pdbx_description
1 polymer ?
#
loop_
_entity_poly.entity_id
_entity_poly.type
_entity_poly.pdbx_seq_one_letter_code
_entity_poly.pdbx_strand_id
1 'polypeptide(L)'
;NNSLRVGADYTFQKWSNVKFPDVVTPDEYVTQKGFFADMHKVSLGAEYIPNPEGMRWRQRVRYRAGLSYATSYAKINGNDGPHDFLAALGVALPIMNAYNSRSLINFSVQYEHVKPKTAGMITENYIRFSIGLTFNERWFMKWKVD
;
A
#
# COMPACT_ATOMS: atom_id res chain seq x y z
N ASN A 1 21.90 11.61 10.23
CA ASN A 1 21.03 12.29 9.25
C ASN A 1 20.25 11.22 8.47
N ASN A 2 18.97 11.01 8.83
CA ASN A 2 18.12 10.03 8.13
C ASN A 2 17.46 10.68 6.90
N SER A 3 18.26 11.08 5.93
CA SER A 3 17.77 11.66 4.68
C SER A 3 17.11 10.62 3.76
N LEU A 4 17.53 9.37 3.86
CA LEU A 4 16.98 8.25 3.09
C LEU A 4 16.49 7.16 4.02
N ARG A 5 15.26 6.70 3.80
CA ARG A 5 14.67 5.53 4.46
C ARG A 5 14.25 4.55 3.38
N VAL A 6 14.59 3.29 3.57
CA VAL A 6 14.19 2.19 2.69
C VAL A 6 13.55 1.13 3.54
N GLY A 7 12.46 0.57 3.05
CA GLY A 7 11.75 -0.52 3.69
C GLY A 7 11.41 -1.61 2.69
N ALA A 8 11.41 -2.84 3.16
CA ALA A 8 10.93 -4.01 2.42
C ALA A 8 9.99 -4.79 3.32
N ASP A 9 8.92 -5.30 2.74
CA ASP A 9 7.93 -6.13 3.41
C ASP A 9 7.64 -7.37 2.58
N TYR A 10 7.51 -8.51 3.25
CA TYR A 10 7.07 -9.75 2.63
C TYR A 10 5.94 -10.37 3.45
N THR A 11 4.81 -10.56 2.80
CA THR A 11 3.64 -11.21 3.39
C THR A 11 3.38 -12.54 2.71
N PHE A 12 3.29 -13.60 3.50
CA PHE A 12 2.88 -14.93 3.06
C PHE A 12 1.60 -15.35 3.77
N GLN A 13 0.61 -15.81 3.01
CA GLN A 13 -0.63 -16.34 3.57
C GLN A 13 -0.94 -17.70 2.94
N LYS A 14 -1.00 -18.74 3.79
CA LYS A 14 -1.24 -20.11 3.37
C LYS A 14 -2.74 -20.42 3.29
N TRP A 15 -3.35 -20.03 2.19
CA TRP A 15 -4.77 -20.28 1.91
C TRP A 15 -5.06 -21.68 1.37
N SER A 16 -4.07 -22.36 0.78
CA SER A 16 -4.23 -23.72 0.23
C SER A 16 -4.71 -24.75 1.26
N ASN A 17 -4.47 -24.49 2.55
CA ASN A 17 -4.88 -25.39 3.63
C ASN A 17 -6.28 -25.09 4.19
N VAL A 18 -6.90 -24.01 3.77
CA VAL A 18 -8.24 -23.63 4.23
C VAL A 18 -9.25 -24.62 3.65
N LYS A 19 -10.05 -25.20 4.54
CA LYS A 19 -11.18 -26.06 4.16
C LYS A 19 -12.36 -25.17 3.82
N PHE A 20 -12.93 -25.38 2.66
CA PHE A 20 -14.13 -24.66 2.21
C PHE A 20 -15.28 -25.66 2.02
N PRO A 21 -16.50 -25.32 2.43
CA PRO A 21 -17.66 -26.20 2.19
C PRO A 21 -17.95 -26.27 0.69
N ASP A 22 -18.01 -27.47 0.17
CA ASP A 22 -18.45 -27.78 -1.18
C ASP A 22 -19.78 -28.53 -1.12
N VAL A 23 -20.67 -28.17 -1.98
CA VAL A 23 -22.00 -28.81 -2.08
C VAL A 23 -21.90 -29.95 -3.07
N VAL A 24 -21.83 -31.17 -2.57
CA VAL A 24 -21.74 -32.37 -3.40
C VAL A 24 -23.16 -32.82 -3.79
N THR A 25 -24.11 -32.72 -2.86
CA THR A 25 -25.56 -32.97 -3.07
C THR A 25 -26.35 -31.92 -2.27
N PRO A 26 -27.66 -31.70 -2.58
CA PRO A 26 -28.47 -30.71 -1.88
C PRO A 26 -28.50 -30.84 -0.34
N ASP A 27 -28.24 -32.05 0.18
CA ASP A 27 -28.29 -32.35 1.61
C ASP A 27 -26.93 -32.71 2.24
N GLU A 28 -25.82 -32.70 1.45
CA GLU A 28 -24.51 -33.11 1.95
C GLU A 28 -23.44 -32.05 1.65
N TYR A 29 -22.89 -31.48 2.72
CA TYR A 29 -21.77 -30.54 2.67
C TYR A 29 -20.47 -31.27 3.04
N VAL A 30 -19.55 -31.31 2.09
CA VAL A 30 -18.21 -31.84 2.33
C VAL A 30 -17.22 -30.68 2.37
N THR A 31 -16.34 -30.67 3.37
CA THR A 31 -15.28 -29.67 3.43
C THR A 31 -14.07 -30.14 2.64
N GLN A 32 -13.72 -29.45 1.58
CA GLN A 32 -12.56 -29.77 0.74
C GLN A 32 -11.48 -28.68 0.81
N LYS A 33 -10.23 -29.08 0.54
CA LYS A 33 -9.08 -28.16 0.39
C LYS A 33 -8.80 -27.95 -1.08
N GLY A 34 -8.01 -26.89 -1.37
CA GLY A 34 -7.49 -26.67 -2.73
C GLY A 34 -8.29 -25.68 -3.57
N PHE A 35 -9.36 -25.09 -3.02
CA PHE A 35 -10.09 -23.98 -3.65
C PHE A 35 -9.28 -22.70 -3.74
N PHE A 36 -8.28 -22.55 -2.88
CA PHE A 36 -7.45 -21.37 -2.79
C PHE A 36 -5.99 -21.69 -3.10
N ALA A 37 -5.27 -20.71 -3.64
CA ALA A 37 -3.82 -20.71 -3.79
C ALA A 37 -3.15 -19.95 -2.64
N ASP A 38 -1.88 -20.21 -2.38
CA ASP A 38 -1.13 -19.45 -1.39
C ASP A 38 -0.83 -18.05 -1.92
N MET A 39 -1.00 -17.02 -1.09
CA MET A 39 -0.74 -15.64 -1.43
C MET A 39 0.66 -15.23 -1.00
N HIS A 40 1.38 -14.65 -1.93
CA HIS A 40 2.68 -14.01 -1.70
C HIS A 40 2.58 -12.54 -2.07
N LYS A 41 3.03 -11.66 -1.19
CA LYS A 41 3.14 -10.24 -1.46
C LYS A 41 4.51 -9.73 -1.06
N VAL A 42 5.19 -9.07 -1.98
CA VAL A 42 6.46 -8.38 -1.76
C VAL A 42 6.23 -6.91 -1.98
N SER A 43 6.69 -6.07 -1.06
CA SER A 43 6.62 -4.63 -1.19
C SER A 43 7.96 -3.99 -0.87
N LEU A 44 8.37 -3.02 -1.67
CA LEU A 44 9.56 -2.22 -1.49
C LEU A 44 9.17 -0.76 -1.47
N GLY A 45 9.74 0.01 -0.55
CA GLY A 45 9.48 1.44 -0.45
C GLY A 45 10.71 2.23 -0.07
N ALA A 46 10.78 3.45 -0.56
CA ALA A 46 11.83 4.41 -0.21
C ALA A 46 11.23 5.79 0.04
N GLU A 47 11.75 6.49 1.04
CA GLU A 47 11.48 7.89 1.33
C GLU A 47 12.81 8.65 1.37
N TYR A 48 12.88 9.76 0.64
CA TYR A 48 14.02 10.65 0.61
C TYR A 48 13.62 12.05 1.04
N ILE A 49 14.37 12.64 1.97
CA ILE A 49 14.24 14.02 2.44
C ILE A 49 15.60 14.68 2.30
N PRO A 50 15.78 15.70 1.43
CA PRO A 50 17.09 16.30 1.19
C PRO A 50 17.78 16.80 2.46
N ASN A 51 17.06 17.52 3.33
CA ASN A 51 17.55 17.93 4.65
C ASN A 51 16.36 18.06 5.61
N PRO A 52 16.17 17.12 6.55
CA PRO A 52 15.04 17.14 7.50
C PRO A 52 15.07 18.36 8.44
N GLU A 53 16.26 18.88 8.75
CA GLU A 53 16.47 20.00 9.66
C GLU A 53 16.68 21.35 8.93
N GLY A 54 16.63 21.33 7.60
CA GLY A 54 16.85 22.49 6.77
C GLY A 54 15.84 23.61 7.00
N MET A 55 16.28 24.86 6.96
CA MET A 55 15.40 26.02 7.13
C MET A 55 14.59 26.34 5.88
N ARG A 56 15.06 25.91 4.71
CA ARG A 56 14.37 26.17 3.43
C ARG A 56 13.28 25.13 3.18
N TRP A 57 12.11 25.56 2.74
CA TRP A 57 10.96 24.71 2.43
C TRP A 57 11.32 23.51 1.55
N ARG A 58 12.06 23.72 0.45
CA ARG A 58 12.45 22.67 -0.49
C ARG A 58 13.31 21.56 0.14
N GLN A 59 14.03 21.85 1.20
CA GLN A 59 14.90 20.89 1.88
C GLN A 59 14.10 19.87 2.70
N ARG A 60 12.88 20.21 3.09
CA ARG A 60 11.98 19.38 3.91
C ARG A 60 10.92 18.64 3.10
N VAL A 61 10.89 18.83 1.79
CA VAL A 61 10.02 18.05 0.90
C VAL A 61 10.40 16.58 1.00
N ARG A 62 9.39 15.71 1.13
CA ARG A 62 9.58 14.26 1.19
C ARG A 62 9.19 13.64 -0.13
N TYR A 63 10.10 12.92 -0.72
CA TYR A 63 9.88 12.15 -1.94
C TYR A 63 9.72 10.69 -1.57
N ARG A 64 8.71 10.03 -2.09
CA ARG A 64 8.39 8.63 -1.81
C ARG A 64 8.23 7.87 -3.10
N ALA A 65 8.77 6.66 -3.11
CA ALA A 65 8.56 5.71 -4.20
C ALA A 65 8.29 4.34 -3.60
N GLY A 66 7.42 3.56 -4.24
CA GLY A 66 7.07 2.23 -3.79
C GLY A 66 6.71 1.32 -4.94
N LEU A 67 7.06 0.05 -4.79
CA LEU A 67 6.72 -1.03 -5.70
C LEU A 67 6.13 -2.17 -4.88
N SER A 68 5.08 -2.81 -5.38
CA SER A 68 4.52 -3.99 -4.77
C SER A 68 4.12 -5.00 -5.83
N TYR A 69 4.33 -6.27 -5.53
CA TYR A 69 3.88 -7.40 -6.33
C TYR A 69 3.13 -8.37 -5.43
N ALA A 70 1.94 -8.78 -5.86
CA ALA A 70 1.13 -9.74 -5.13
C ALA A 70 0.57 -10.83 -6.06
N THR A 71 0.49 -12.05 -5.53
CA THR A 71 -0.24 -13.16 -6.15
C THR A 71 -1.63 -13.26 -5.50
N SER A 72 -2.65 -13.59 -6.27
CA SER A 72 -3.99 -13.81 -5.74
C SER A 72 -4.07 -15.14 -4.98
N TYR A 73 -4.83 -15.16 -3.91
CA TYR A 73 -5.23 -16.39 -3.24
C TYR A 73 -6.43 -17.09 -3.93
N ALA A 74 -7.21 -16.35 -4.72
CA ALA A 74 -8.37 -16.91 -5.41
C ALA A 74 -7.93 -17.73 -6.62
N LYS A 75 -8.46 -18.93 -6.75
CA LYS A 75 -8.38 -19.73 -7.99
C LYS A 75 -9.61 -19.48 -8.83
N ILE A 76 -9.41 -19.36 -10.15
CA ILE A 76 -10.49 -19.16 -11.11
C ILE A 76 -10.48 -20.33 -12.09
N ASN A 77 -11.55 -21.09 -12.13
CA ASN A 77 -11.65 -22.31 -12.95
C ASN A 77 -10.47 -23.29 -12.74
N GLY A 78 -10.03 -23.46 -11.48
CA GLY A 78 -8.92 -24.34 -11.13
C GLY A 78 -7.52 -23.80 -11.41
N ASN A 79 -7.40 -22.65 -12.06
CA ASN A 79 -6.14 -21.96 -12.33
C ASN A 79 -5.86 -20.88 -11.27
N ASP A 80 -4.57 -20.54 -11.08
CA ASP A 80 -4.19 -19.45 -10.21
C ASP A 80 -4.83 -18.13 -10.66
N GLY A 81 -5.24 -17.32 -9.70
CA GLY A 81 -5.83 -16.01 -9.95
C GLY A 81 -4.85 -14.98 -10.49
N PRO A 82 -5.31 -13.73 -10.67
CA PRO A 82 -4.51 -12.67 -11.24
C PRO A 82 -3.29 -12.31 -10.38
N HIS A 83 -2.28 -11.74 -11.02
CA HIS A 83 -1.14 -11.12 -10.37
C HIS A 83 -1.28 -9.60 -10.41
N ASP A 84 -0.99 -8.97 -9.28
CA ASP A 84 -1.07 -7.52 -9.13
C ASP A 84 0.33 -6.94 -9.06
N PHE A 85 0.61 -5.98 -9.92
CA PHE A 85 1.80 -5.16 -9.86
C PHE A 85 1.40 -3.72 -9.60
N LEU A 86 1.95 -3.11 -8.54
CA LEU A 86 1.67 -1.74 -8.15
C LEU A 86 2.96 -0.94 -8.08
N ALA A 87 2.97 0.22 -8.74
CA ALA A 87 3.99 1.23 -8.63
C ALA A 87 3.38 2.51 -8.06
N ALA A 88 4.04 3.14 -7.11
CA ALA A 88 3.57 4.36 -6.46
C ALA A 88 4.67 5.41 -6.37
N LEU A 89 4.31 6.66 -6.63
CA LEU A 89 5.14 7.83 -6.39
C LEU A 89 4.38 8.82 -5.53
N GLY A 90 5.07 9.47 -4.61
CA GLY A 90 4.46 10.44 -3.72
C GLY A 90 5.39 11.57 -3.35
N VAL A 91 4.79 12.72 -3.08
CA VAL A 91 5.47 13.91 -2.58
C VAL A 91 4.71 14.44 -1.38
N ALA A 92 5.41 14.71 -0.28
CA ALA A 92 4.82 15.37 0.87
C ALA A 92 5.46 16.76 1.06
N LEU A 93 4.60 17.76 1.03
CA LEU A 93 4.96 19.16 1.11
C LEU A 93 4.76 19.65 2.55
N PRO A 94 5.79 20.16 3.23
CA PRO A 94 5.65 20.67 4.58
C PRO A 94 4.89 22.00 4.61
N ILE A 95 3.89 22.09 5.49
CA ILE A 95 3.23 23.35 5.83
C ILE A 95 4.08 23.99 6.94
N MET A 96 4.82 25.05 6.58
CA MET A 96 5.66 25.76 7.52
C MET A 96 4.85 26.89 8.16
N ASN A 97 4.55 26.78 9.44
CA ASN A 97 4.05 27.86 10.27
C ASN A 97 5.07 28.21 11.37
N ALA A 98 4.89 29.35 12.02
CA ALA A 98 5.83 29.85 13.04
C ALA A 98 5.93 28.92 14.28
N TYR A 99 4.92 28.09 14.54
CA TYR A 99 4.80 27.30 15.75
C TYR A 99 4.98 25.79 15.52
N ASN A 100 4.72 25.29 14.30
CA ASN A 100 4.74 23.86 14.04
C ASN A 100 4.96 23.57 12.54
N SER A 101 6.13 23.10 12.19
CA SER A 101 6.49 22.75 10.81
C SER A 101 6.30 21.25 10.50
N ARG A 102 5.39 20.56 11.21
CA ARG A 102 5.19 19.11 11.08
C ARG A 102 3.94 18.72 10.28
N SER A 103 3.07 19.67 9.96
CA SER A 103 1.92 19.42 9.10
C SER A 103 2.36 19.26 7.64
N LEU A 104 1.75 18.32 6.92
CA LEU A 104 2.13 17.94 5.57
C LEU A 104 0.92 17.88 4.65
N ILE A 105 1.08 18.31 3.41
CA ILE A 105 0.18 17.99 2.31
C ILE A 105 0.83 16.86 1.50
N ASN A 106 0.15 15.75 1.36
CA ASN A 106 0.62 14.58 0.64
C ASN A 106 -0.09 14.48 -0.71
N PHE A 107 0.68 14.30 -1.77
CA PHE A 107 0.19 13.96 -3.10
C PHE A 107 0.79 12.62 -3.49
N SER A 108 -0.01 11.72 -4.04
CA SER A 108 0.49 10.47 -4.57
C SER A 108 -0.23 10.05 -5.83
N VAL A 109 0.50 9.36 -6.69
CA VAL A 109 0.03 8.69 -7.90
C VAL A 109 0.41 7.24 -7.78
N GLN A 110 -0.54 6.36 -8.05
CA GLN A 110 -0.36 4.91 -8.07
C GLN A 110 -0.80 4.38 -9.42
N TYR A 111 0.00 3.48 -9.97
CA TYR A 111 -0.33 2.69 -11.14
C TYR A 111 -0.40 1.23 -10.71
N GLU A 112 -1.52 0.58 -10.98
CA GLU A 112 -1.77 -0.82 -10.67
C GLU A 112 -2.10 -1.57 -11.96
N HIS A 113 -1.38 -2.66 -12.18
CA HIS A 113 -1.54 -3.54 -13.32
C HIS A 113 -1.94 -4.94 -12.83
N VAL A 114 -3.17 -5.33 -13.16
CA VAL A 114 -3.74 -6.63 -12.79
C VAL A 114 -3.70 -7.52 -14.01
N LYS A 115 -2.85 -8.55 -13.98
CA LYS A 115 -2.68 -9.50 -15.08
C LYS A 115 -3.30 -10.85 -14.73
N PRO A 116 -4.39 -11.26 -15.39
CA PRO A 116 -4.96 -12.57 -15.21
C PRO A 116 -4.06 -13.68 -15.82
N LYS A 117 -4.06 -14.85 -15.20
CA LYS A 117 -3.43 -16.06 -15.75
C LYS A 117 -4.37 -16.88 -16.63
N THR A 118 -5.68 -16.70 -16.44
CA THR A 118 -6.71 -17.49 -17.14
C THR A 118 -7.05 -16.86 -18.49
N ALA A 119 -7.06 -17.66 -19.54
CA ALA A 119 -7.48 -17.21 -20.87
C ALA A 119 -8.93 -16.71 -20.86
N GLY A 120 -9.19 -15.60 -21.55
CA GLY A 120 -10.53 -14.98 -21.62
C GLY A 120 -10.83 -13.95 -20.54
N MET A 121 -9.93 -13.72 -19.59
CA MET A 121 -10.05 -12.63 -18.63
C MET A 121 -9.36 -11.35 -19.13
N ILE A 122 -9.89 -10.22 -18.70
CA ILE A 122 -9.41 -8.88 -19.10
C ILE A 122 -8.23 -8.46 -18.22
N THR A 123 -7.18 -7.92 -18.84
CA THR A 123 -6.11 -7.23 -18.14
C THR A 123 -6.59 -5.84 -17.74
N GLU A 124 -6.41 -5.48 -16.50
CA GLU A 124 -6.89 -4.21 -15.96
C GLU A 124 -5.71 -3.31 -15.59
N ASN A 125 -5.85 -2.01 -15.87
CA ASN A 125 -4.88 -0.99 -15.51
C ASN A 125 -5.61 0.12 -14.76
N TYR A 126 -5.12 0.44 -13.57
CA TYR A 126 -5.68 1.50 -12.75
C TYR A 126 -4.66 2.59 -12.49
N ILE A 127 -5.08 3.84 -12.63
CA ILE A 127 -4.32 5.00 -12.19
C ILE A 127 -5.12 5.66 -11.07
N ARG A 128 -4.51 5.79 -9.89
CA ARG A 128 -5.14 6.39 -8.72
C ARG A 128 -4.34 7.60 -8.28
N PHE A 129 -5.04 8.72 -8.09
CA PHE A 129 -4.50 9.94 -7.51
C PHE A 129 -5.03 10.08 -6.10
N SER A 130 -4.17 10.47 -5.17
CA SER A 130 -4.57 10.70 -3.78
C SER A 130 -3.98 12.01 -3.26
N ILE A 131 -4.81 12.76 -2.53
CA ILE A 131 -4.40 13.97 -1.82
C ILE A 131 -4.75 13.75 -0.35
N GLY A 132 -3.79 13.97 0.54
CA GLY A 132 -3.97 13.81 1.97
C GLY A 132 -3.39 14.97 2.75
N LEU A 133 -4.00 15.30 3.89
CA LEU A 133 -3.52 16.30 4.83
C LEU A 133 -3.13 15.60 6.13
N THR A 134 -1.94 15.88 6.61
CA THR A 134 -1.47 15.43 7.93
C THR A 134 -1.31 16.67 8.80
N PHE A 135 -2.15 16.77 9.82
CA PHE A 135 -2.06 17.82 10.82
C PHE A 135 -1.31 17.30 12.05
N ASN A 136 -0.36 18.08 12.52
CA ASN A 136 0.35 17.80 13.76
C ASN A 136 0.40 19.09 14.59
N GLU A 137 -0.67 19.35 15.30
CA GLU A 137 -0.87 20.53 16.15
C GLU A 137 -0.78 20.16 17.63
N ARG A 138 -0.31 21.11 18.43
CA ARG A 138 -0.34 20.98 19.88
C ARG A 138 -1.71 21.41 20.41
N TRP A 139 -2.55 20.48 20.77
CA TRP A 139 -3.94 20.76 21.20
C TRP A 139 -4.05 21.33 22.61
N PHE A 140 -3.06 21.14 23.50
CA PHE A 140 -3.10 21.54 24.91
C PHE A 140 -1.90 22.41 25.25
N MET A 141 -1.90 23.65 24.79
CA MET A 141 -0.98 24.68 25.30
C MET A 141 -1.63 25.44 26.45
N LYS A 142 -0.98 25.42 27.64
CA LYS A 142 -1.33 26.36 28.70
C LYS A 142 -1.09 27.77 28.19
N TRP A 143 -2.11 28.60 28.16
CA TRP A 143 -1.96 30.02 27.95
C TRP A 143 -1.22 30.58 29.15
N LYS A 144 -0.06 31.20 28.96
CA LYS A 144 0.53 32.07 29.97
C LYS A 144 -0.27 33.36 29.93
N VAL A 145 -0.99 33.62 30.98
CA VAL A 145 -1.56 34.95 31.28
C VAL A 145 -0.49 35.67 32.07
N ASP A 146 0.19 36.63 31.47
CA ASP A 146 1.07 37.58 32.17
C ASP A 146 0.24 38.69 32.78
#